data_88ab72457dd9f92d19405d62dcaa2f18
#
_entry.id   88ab72457dd9f92d19405d62dcaa2f18
#
_cell.length_a   1.000
_cell.length_b   1.000
_cell.length_c   1.000
_cell.angle_alpha   90.00
_cell.angle_beta   90.00
_cell.angle_gamma   90.00
#
_symmetry.space_group_name_H-M   'P 1'
#
loop_
_entity.id
_entity.type
_entity.pdbx_description
1 polymer ?
#
loop_
_entity_poly.entity_id
_entity_poly.type
_entity_poly.pdbx_seq_one_letter_code
_entity_poly.pdbx_strand_id
1 'polypeptide(L)'
;MSSLWESISSNGPAAGAFHGRSGSVALAELAAGSILGGDLESFRGRSVLLAMHEQLGTALALLELDGVARRLVLCTPDLTPEQLAGVRATAEADITLDSVAARPAPKPLQRRATENTEWILLTSGTTGAPKLVVHSFDSLAGALPRHPASNKPMVWSTFYDIRRYGGLQIYLRAVLSGSPLVLSSAGEPIREFLTRAGAAGVTHISGTPSHWRRALMSGDTALMSPEYVRLSGEVADQTVLDNLRAAYPQARIAHAFASTEAGVAFDVNDGLAGFPQSLIGDAASAIAMKVQDGTLWIRSRRNAARYLGHAQAPIIGDEGYVDTGDLVELTDGRYYFRGRKGGVINVGGLKVYPEEVESVLNADPRVRMSLVKARRNPLTGSLVVAEVVLADSESSVDVNVANQIKSDLLGACRRTLAAHKVPAQLRFVPALEMSGAGKLVRPSA
;
A
#
# COMPACT_ATOMS: atom_id res chain seq x y z
N MET A 1 -4.05 0.07 28.98
CA MET A 1 -3.79 0.60 27.62
C MET A 1 -2.35 0.33 27.30
N SER A 2 -2.07 -0.33 26.18
CA SER A 2 -0.69 -0.66 25.79
C SER A 2 -0.32 0.21 24.60
N SER A 3 0.71 1.04 24.73
CA SER A 3 1.27 1.82 23.62
C SER A 3 2.24 0.97 22.79
N LEU A 4 2.56 1.47 21.60
CA LEU A 4 3.58 0.86 20.75
C LEU A 4 4.92 0.77 21.49
N TRP A 5 5.31 1.82 22.21
CA TRP A 5 6.53 1.83 23.02
C TRP A 5 6.51 0.78 24.13
N GLU A 6 5.42 0.68 24.88
CA GLU A 6 5.28 -0.33 25.93
C GLU A 6 5.32 -1.76 25.38
N SER A 7 4.72 -1.95 24.18
CA SER A 7 4.71 -3.26 23.51
C SER A 7 6.11 -3.75 23.12
N ILE A 8 7.04 -2.85 22.79
CA ILE A 8 8.42 -3.22 22.44
C ILE A 8 9.34 -3.26 23.67
N SER A 9 9.07 -2.47 24.71
CA SER A 9 9.90 -2.38 25.91
C SER A 9 9.64 -3.53 26.87
N SER A 10 8.45 -4.16 26.83
CA SER A 10 8.09 -5.29 27.70
C SER A 10 8.90 -6.56 27.41
N ASN A 11 9.55 -6.67 26.27
CA ASN A 11 10.28 -7.84 25.80
C ASN A 11 11.82 -7.72 25.98
N GLY A 12 12.30 -6.75 26.75
CA GLY A 12 13.72 -6.48 26.93
C GLY A 12 14.17 -5.18 26.25
N PRO A 13 15.48 -4.96 26.09
CA PRO A 13 16.00 -3.77 25.43
C PRO A 13 15.40 -3.65 24.03
N ALA A 14 14.96 -2.45 23.64
CA ALA A 14 14.38 -2.20 22.33
C ALA A 14 15.37 -2.62 21.23
N ALA A 15 15.08 -3.75 20.58
CA ALA A 15 15.87 -4.29 19.50
C ALA A 15 15.40 -3.69 18.16
N GLY A 16 16.28 -3.75 17.13
CA GLY A 16 16.00 -3.24 15.81
C GLY A 16 16.57 -1.87 15.55
N ALA A 17 16.47 -1.44 14.31
CA ALA A 17 16.92 -0.14 13.83
C ALA A 17 16.08 0.30 12.63
N PHE A 18 15.95 1.59 12.43
CA PHE A 18 15.37 2.15 11.21
C PHE A 18 16.48 2.71 10.33
N HIS A 19 16.46 2.30 9.06
CA HIS A 19 17.41 2.72 8.05
C HIS A 19 16.68 3.56 7.00
N GLY A 20 16.80 4.88 7.08
CA GLY A 20 16.34 5.81 6.06
C GLY A 20 17.42 6.07 4.99
N ARG A 21 17.10 6.89 4.00
CA ARG A 21 18.08 7.33 2.99
C ARG A 21 19.13 8.28 3.60
N SER A 22 18.72 9.13 4.53
CA SER A 22 19.56 10.16 5.17
C SER A 22 20.31 9.68 6.41
N GLY A 23 20.04 8.46 6.92
CA GLY A 23 20.67 7.95 8.12
C GLY A 23 19.97 6.75 8.74
N SER A 24 20.51 6.31 9.86
CA SER A 24 19.97 5.17 10.62
C SER A 24 19.91 5.50 12.11
N VAL A 25 18.89 5.01 12.80
CA VAL A 25 18.71 5.15 14.24
C VAL A 25 18.37 3.78 14.83
N ALA A 26 19.17 3.35 15.81
CA ALA A 26 18.85 2.16 16.59
C ALA A 26 17.72 2.46 17.60
N LEU A 27 16.80 1.54 17.82
CA LEU A 27 15.73 1.72 18.80
C LEU A 27 16.28 1.88 20.23
N ALA A 28 17.46 1.31 20.51
CA ALA A 28 18.16 1.52 21.77
C ALA A 28 18.57 3.00 22.00
N GLU A 29 18.91 3.75 20.94
CA GLU A 29 19.19 5.18 21.03
C GLU A 29 17.92 5.96 21.44
N LEU A 30 16.77 5.58 20.87
CA LEU A 30 15.50 6.18 21.24
C LEU A 30 15.09 5.82 22.70
N ALA A 31 15.47 4.65 23.18
CA ALA A 31 15.25 4.25 24.59
C ALA A 31 16.01 5.17 25.57
N ALA A 32 17.19 5.66 25.16
CA ALA A 32 18.02 6.55 25.96
C ALA A 32 17.80 8.05 25.72
N GLY A 33 16.96 8.41 24.72
CA GLY A 33 16.78 9.79 24.30
C GLY A 33 15.45 10.07 23.62
N SER A 34 15.30 11.25 23.06
CA SER A 34 14.11 11.72 22.34
C SER A 34 14.49 12.52 21.10
N ILE A 35 13.73 12.34 20.01
CA ILE A 35 13.83 13.20 18.81
C ILE A 35 12.98 14.47 18.95
N LEU A 36 12.11 14.54 19.94
CA LEU A 36 11.19 15.66 20.22
C LEU A 36 11.77 16.69 21.19
N GLY A 37 13.08 16.70 21.41
CA GLY A 37 13.74 17.61 22.34
C GLY A 37 13.39 17.35 23.82
N GLY A 38 12.69 16.26 24.12
CA GLY A 38 12.32 15.85 25.46
C GLY A 38 11.10 16.55 26.06
N ASP A 39 10.35 17.30 25.27
CA ASP A 39 9.09 17.92 25.69
C ASP A 39 7.86 17.06 25.28
N LEU A 40 7.91 15.78 25.66
CA LEU A 40 6.84 14.83 25.34
C LEU A 40 5.50 15.24 25.98
N GLU A 41 5.54 15.93 27.10
CA GLU A 41 4.33 16.37 27.81
C GLU A 41 3.54 17.45 27.04
N SER A 42 4.20 18.27 26.21
CA SER A 42 3.51 19.25 25.38
C SER A 42 2.61 18.62 24.31
N PHE A 43 2.83 17.35 23.98
CA PHE A 43 2.03 16.57 23.03
C PHE A 43 0.88 15.81 23.69
N ARG A 44 0.86 15.77 25.03
CA ARG A 44 -0.13 14.95 25.76
C ARG A 44 -1.56 15.45 25.52
N GLY A 45 -2.42 14.51 25.10
CA GLY A 45 -3.82 14.78 24.78
C GLY A 45 -4.05 15.61 23.52
N ARG A 46 -2.99 15.98 22.79
CA ARG A 46 -3.08 16.80 21.58
C ARG A 46 -3.38 15.97 20.32
N SER A 47 -3.93 16.63 19.31
CA SER A 47 -4.03 16.13 17.94
C SER A 47 -2.83 16.61 17.15
N VAL A 48 -1.98 15.68 16.68
CA VAL A 48 -0.68 15.97 16.07
C VAL A 48 -0.69 15.54 14.60
N LEU A 49 -0.44 16.50 13.70
CA LEU A 49 -0.15 16.22 12.29
C LEU A 49 1.32 15.83 12.14
N LEU A 50 1.59 14.64 11.60
CA LEU A 50 2.92 14.20 11.21
C LEU A 50 3.12 14.49 9.72
N ALA A 51 3.65 15.66 9.40
CA ALA A 51 3.81 16.17 8.03
C ALA A 51 5.28 16.23 7.57
N MET A 52 6.11 15.34 8.11
CA MET A 52 7.54 15.27 7.80
C MET A 52 7.78 14.81 6.35
N HIS A 53 8.83 15.33 5.73
CA HIS A 53 9.23 14.88 4.39
C HIS A 53 9.78 13.45 4.42
N GLU A 54 10.68 13.16 5.36
CA GLU A 54 11.34 11.86 5.49
C GLU A 54 10.56 10.88 6.39
N GLN A 55 10.47 9.63 5.96
CA GLN A 55 9.78 8.59 6.70
C GLN A 55 10.46 8.23 8.04
N LEU A 56 11.79 8.38 8.13
CA LEU A 56 12.55 8.07 9.34
C LEU A 56 12.07 8.88 10.54
N GLY A 57 11.90 10.19 10.36
CA GLY A 57 11.35 11.06 11.42
C GLY A 57 9.95 10.63 11.85
N THR A 58 9.08 10.31 10.88
CA THR A 58 7.73 9.80 11.17
C THR A 58 7.79 8.47 11.95
N ALA A 59 8.65 7.54 11.55
CA ALA A 59 8.80 6.24 12.21
C ALA A 59 9.19 6.38 13.69
N LEU A 60 10.10 7.31 13.99
CA LEU A 60 10.53 7.59 15.35
C LEU A 60 9.45 8.34 16.16
N ALA A 61 8.79 9.33 15.55
CA ALA A 61 7.72 10.10 16.20
C ALA A 61 6.53 9.21 16.58
N LEU A 62 6.17 8.23 15.76
CA LEU A 62 5.11 7.26 16.07
C LEU A 62 5.42 6.46 17.34
N LEU A 63 6.70 6.09 17.55
CA LEU A 63 7.12 5.39 18.78
C LEU A 63 7.05 6.27 20.03
N GLU A 64 7.32 7.55 19.89
CA GLU A 64 7.31 8.46 21.03
C GLU A 64 5.91 8.97 21.38
N LEU A 65 5.05 9.17 20.39
CA LEU A 65 3.78 9.85 20.55
C LEU A 65 2.57 8.92 20.73
N ASP A 66 2.69 7.63 20.35
CA ASP A 66 1.60 6.66 20.61
C ASP A 66 1.45 6.44 22.13
N GLY A 67 0.23 6.55 22.61
CA GLY A 67 -0.10 6.54 24.04
C GLY A 67 0.07 7.89 24.74
N VAL A 68 0.59 8.92 24.07
CA VAL A 68 0.77 10.28 24.57
C VAL A 68 -0.15 11.27 23.86
N ALA A 69 -0.11 11.31 22.54
CA ALA A 69 -1.02 12.13 21.76
C ALA A 69 -2.42 11.52 21.71
N ARG A 70 -3.46 12.34 21.77
CA ARG A 70 -4.85 11.90 21.55
C ARG A 70 -5.03 11.38 20.12
N ARG A 71 -4.36 12.02 19.17
CA ARG A 71 -4.50 11.71 17.74
C ARG A 71 -3.20 11.90 16.98
N LEU A 72 -2.84 10.95 16.12
CA LEU A 72 -1.72 11.04 15.19
C LEU A 72 -2.25 10.99 13.75
N VAL A 73 -2.04 12.07 13.00
CA VAL A 73 -2.49 12.18 11.60
C VAL A 73 -1.29 11.99 10.68
N LEU A 74 -1.30 10.90 9.91
CA LEU A 74 -0.18 10.51 9.05
C LEU A 74 -0.30 11.18 7.68
N CYS A 75 0.39 12.32 7.50
CA CYS A 75 0.38 13.08 6.26
C CYS A 75 1.54 12.67 5.36
N THR A 76 1.23 12.35 4.11
CA THR A 76 2.23 12.07 3.08
C THR A 76 2.70 13.36 2.40
N PRO A 77 3.94 13.42 1.85
CA PRO A 77 4.50 14.65 1.27
C PRO A 77 3.89 15.05 -0.08
N ASP A 78 3.03 14.21 -0.65
CA ASP A 78 2.30 14.46 -1.89
C ASP A 78 0.99 15.24 -1.70
N LEU A 79 0.65 15.63 -0.48
CA LEU A 79 -0.51 16.50 -0.21
C LEU A 79 -0.24 17.92 -0.67
N THR A 80 -1.20 18.50 -1.38
CA THR A 80 -1.14 19.94 -1.69
C THR A 80 -1.32 20.79 -0.42
N PRO A 81 -0.88 22.06 -0.41
CA PRO A 81 -1.11 22.95 0.73
C PRO A 81 -2.58 23.04 1.14
N GLU A 82 -3.50 23.08 0.15
CA GLU A 82 -4.94 23.14 0.38
C GLU A 82 -5.46 21.84 1.02
N GLN A 83 -4.99 20.69 0.54
CA GLN A 83 -5.33 19.40 1.13
C GLN A 83 -4.82 19.29 2.56
N LEU A 84 -3.58 19.72 2.82
CA LEU A 84 -3.00 19.71 4.16
C LEU A 84 -3.78 20.63 5.12
N ALA A 85 -4.19 21.82 4.65
CA ALA A 85 -5.03 22.74 5.44
C ALA A 85 -6.40 22.12 5.75
N GLY A 86 -7.03 21.44 4.78
CA GLY A 86 -8.28 20.71 4.98
C GLY A 86 -8.14 19.55 5.98
N VAL A 87 -7.06 18.77 5.86
CA VAL A 87 -6.75 17.69 6.81
C VAL A 87 -6.56 18.24 8.22
N ARG A 88 -5.79 19.35 8.37
CA ARG A 88 -5.57 20.03 9.65
C ARG A 88 -6.88 20.46 10.30
N ALA A 89 -7.76 21.10 9.53
CA ALA A 89 -9.04 21.56 10.03
C ALA A 89 -9.94 20.38 10.45
N THR A 90 -10.07 19.34 9.60
CA THR A 90 -10.92 18.18 9.89
C THR A 90 -10.38 17.36 11.08
N ALA A 91 -9.07 17.26 11.22
CA ALA A 91 -8.43 16.55 12.33
C ALA A 91 -8.38 17.37 13.63
N GLU A 92 -8.80 18.64 13.60
CA GLU A 92 -8.69 19.58 14.74
C GLU A 92 -7.26 19.54 15.29
N ALA A 93 -6.27 19.69 14.40
CA ALA A 93 -4.88 19.50 14.79
C ALA A 93 -4.36 20.67 15.59
N ASP A 94 -3.88 20.37 16.79
CA ASP A 94 -3.26 21.33 17.72
C ASP A 94 -1.82 21.64 17.29
N ILE A 95 -1.08 20.63 16.82
CA ILE A 95 0.35 20.70 16.49
C ILE A 95 0.57 20.13 15.09
N THR A 96 1.43 20.78 14.32
CA THR A 96 2.00 20.23 13.09
C THR A 96 3.48 19.96 13.31
N LEU A 97 3.89 18.70 13.17
CA LEU A 97 5.27 18.26 13.30
C LEU A 97 5.79 17.96 11.88
N ASP A 98 6.58 18.88 11.34
CA ASP A 98 7.16 18.82 9.99
C ASP A 98 8.63 18.40 10.00
N SER A 99 9.27 18.44 11.16
CA SER A 99 10.67 18.07 11.37
C SER A 99 10.89 17.57 12.79
N VAL A 100 11.92 16.77 12.96
CA VAL A 100 12.39 16.25 14.25
C VAL A 100 13.91 16.24 14.27
N ALA A 101 14.51 16.07 15.45
CA ALA A 101 15.95 15.90 15.54
C ALA A 101 16.41 14.66 14.74
N ALA A 102 17.49 14.81 13.99
CA ALA A 102 18.04 13.74 13.16
C ALA A 102 18.51 12.52 13.99
N ARG A 103 18.83 12.73 15.26
CA ARG A 103 19.16 11.71 16.25
C ARG A 103 18.53 12.01 17.59
N PRO A 104 18.20 10.97 18.37
CA PRO A 104 17.70 11.17 19.73
C PRO A 104 18.71 11.93 20.59
N ALA A 105 18.26 13.04 21.18
CA ALA A 105 19.05 13.73 22.19
C ALA A 105 18.97 12.96 23.51
N PRO A 106 20.11 12.71 24.19
CA PRO A 106 20.12 12.02 25.48
C PRO A 106 19.22 12.72 26.50
N LYS A 107 18.16 12.07 26.91
CA LYS A 107 17.27 12.53 27.98
C LYS A 107 16.54 11.34 28.57
N PRO A 108 16.60 11.11 29.89
CA PRO A 108 15.76 10.12 30.55
C PRO A 108 14.31 10.52 30.39
N LEU A 109 13.53 9.72 29.67
CA LEU A 109 12.10 9.94 29.47
C LEU A 109 11.31 8.76 30.04
N GLN A 110 10.36 9.06 30.89
CA GLN A 110 9.32 8.10 31.23
C GLN A 110 8.20 8.20 30.19
N ARG A 111 8.21 7.30 29.22
CA ARG A 111 7.11 7.17 28.24
C ARG A 111 5.96 6.42 28.86
N ARG A 112 5.08 7.11 29.57
CA ARG A 112 3.88 6.53 30.17
C ARG A 112 2.70 6.75 29.24
N ALA A 113 2.08 5.65 28.80
CA ALA A 113 0.85 5.72 28.03
C ALA A 113 -0.32 6.12 28.94
N THR A 114 -1.02 7.20 28.58
CA THR A 114 -2.22 7.69 29.26
C THR A 114 -3.38 7.89 28.28
N GLU A 115 -3.08 7.92 26.97
CA GLU A 115 -4.06 8.14 25.92
C GLU A 115 -4.32 6.86 25.10
N ASN A 116 -5.56 6.73 24.63
CA ASN A 116 -5.90 5.81 23.55
C ASN A 116 -5.72 6.56 22.23
N THR A 117 -4.50 6.57 21.71
CA THR A 117 -4.19 7.31 20.50
C THR A 117 -5.03 6.85 19.30
N GLU A 118 -5.74 7.77 18.67
CA GLU A 118 -6.35 7.57 17.35
C GLU A 118 -5.28 7.73 16.28
N TRP A 119 -5.15 6.74 15.41
CA TRP A 119 -4.25 6.76 14.25
C TRP A 119 -5.08 7.12 13.02
N ILE A 120 -4.80 8.27 12.41
CA ILE A 120 -5.55 8.77 11.27
C ILE A 120 -4.76 8.55 10.00
N LEU A 121 -5.31 7.73 9.10
CA LEU A 121 -4.74 7.44 7.81
C LEU A 121 -5.54 8.13 6.70
N LEU A 122 -4.83 8.62 5.70
CA LEU A 122 -5.45 9.33 4.58
C LEU A 122 -5.66 8.39 3.40
N THR A 123 -6.88 8.43 2.82
CA THR A 123 -7.18 7.73 1.56
C THR A 123 -7.58 8.73 0.49
N SER A 124 -7.36 8.39 -0.78
CA SER A 124 -7.79 9.21 -1.90
C SER A 124 -9.31 9.26 -1.96
N GLY A 125 -9.89 10.43 -1.72
CA GLY A 125 -11.30 10.67 -1.95
C GLY A 125 -11.61 10.78 -3.46
N THR A 126 -12.79 10.34 -3.87
CA THR A 126 -13.30 10.55 -5.25
C THR A 126 -13.50 12.04 -5.59
N THR A 127 -13.58 12.90 -4.60
CA THR A 127 -13.80 14.35 -4.70
C THR A 127 -12.49 15.15 -4.65
N GLY A 128 -11.33 14.51 -4.65
CA GLY A 128 -10.02 15.17 -4.57
C GLY A 128 -9.56 15.50 -3.13
N ALA A 129 -10.47 15.63 -2.16
CA ALA A 129 -10.10 15.81 -0.76
C ALA A 129 -9.83 14.45 -0.09
N PRO A 130 -8.73 14.31 0.67
CA PRO A 130 -8.44 13.07 1.39
C PRO A 130 -9.52 12.73 2.43
N LYS A 131 -9.92 11.46 2.51
CA LYS A 131 -10.72 10.95 3.61
C LYS A 131 -9.82 10.57 4.78
N LEU A 132 -10.23 10.91 5.97
CA LEU A 132 -9.50 10.65 7.22
C LEU A 132 -10.09 9.40 7.88
N VAL A 133 -9.36 8.30 7.85
CA VAL A 133 -9.79 6.99 8.36
C VAL A 133 -9.20 6.77 9.75
N VAL A 134 -10.06 6.53 10.73
CA VAL A 134 -9.69 6.39 12.14
C VAL A 134 -9.44 4.94 12.50
N HIS A 135 -8.25 4.67 13.00
CA HIS A 135 -7.84 3.40 13.57
C HIS A 135 -7.43 3.53 15.05
N SER A 136 -7.52 2.45 15.78
CA SER A 136 -6.86 2.26 17.07
C SER A 136 -5.57 1.44 16.89
N PHE A 137 -4.68 1.47 17.88
CA PHE A 137 -3.52 0.57 17.90
C PHE A 137 -3.96 -0.90 17.80
N ASP A 138 -5.04 -1.30 18.47
CA ASP A 138 -5.55 -2.68 18.41
C ASP A 138 -6.02 -3.07 17.01
N SER A 139 -6.75 -2.21 16.30
CA SER A 139 -7.18 -2.50 14.93
C SER A 139 -6.02 -2.59 13.93
N LEU A 140 -4.92 -1.84 14.16
CA LEU A 140 -3.72 -1.86 13.32
C LEU A 140 -2.79 -3.04 13.66
N ALA A 141 -2.58 -3.34 14.93
CA ALA A 141 -1.51 -4.20 15.41
C ALA A 141 -2.00 -5.44 16.19
N GLY A 142 -3.26 -5.48 16.65
CA GLY A 142 -3.75 -6.53 17.55
C GLY A 142 -3.66 -7.97 17.01
N ALA A 143 -3.60 -8.13 15.68
CA ALA A 143 -3.44 -9.43 15.03
C ALA A 143 -2.01 -9.69 14.51
N LEU A 144 -1.06 -8.79 14.76
CA LEU A 144 0.33 -8.98 14.37
C LEU A 144 1.08 -9.82 15.42
N PRO A 145 1.96 -10.73 14.99
CA PRO A 145 2.81 -11.46 15.93
C PRO A 145 3.75 -10.49 16.66
N ARG A 146 3.83 -10.64 17.98
CA ARG A 146 4.69 -9.81 18.84
C ARG A 146 6.08 -10.40 19.07
N HIS A 147 6.38 -11.54 18.47
CA HIS A 147 7.67 -12.20 18.50
C HIS A 147 8.06 -12.68 17.12
N PRO A 148 9.36 -12.75 16.79
CA PRO A 148 9.78 -13.32 15.52
C PRO A 148 9.28 -14.76 15.43
N ALA A 149 8.64 -15.10 14.31
CA ALA A 149 8.18 -16.47 14.04
C ALA A 149 9.33 -17.45 13.80
N SER A 150 10.57 -16.97 13.80
CA SER A 150 11.78 -17.73 13.50
C SER A 150 12.97 -17.18 14.28
N ASN A 151 13.90 -18.08 14.66
CA ASN A 151 15.19 -17.69 15.23
C ASN A 151 16.15 -17.08 14.20
N LYS A 152 15.78 -17.03 12.92
CA LYS A 152 16.58 -16.37 11.89
C LYS A 152 16.40 -14.86 11.96
N PRO A 153 17.47 -14.09 11.77
CA PRO A 153 17.40 -12.64 11.68
C PRO A 153 16.44 -12.23 10.54
N MET A 154 15.46 -11.39 10.83
CA MET A 154 14.58 -10.80 9.83
C MET A 154 14.93 -9.33 9.67
N VAL A 155 15.08 -8.87 8.44
CA VAL A 155 15.20 -7.46 8.08
C VAL A 155 14.05 -7.11 7.16
N TRP A 156 13.17 -6.24 7.61
CA TRP A 156 12.00 -5.79 6.87
C TRP A 156 12.33 -4.63 5.94
N SER A 157 11.61 -4.57 4.83
CA SER A 157 11.59 -3.41 3.95
C SER A 157 10.27 -3.27 3.24
N THR A 158 10.03 -2.10 2.67
CA THR A 158 8.83 -1.83 1.90
C THR A 158 9.04 -0.71 0.89
N PHE A 159 8.46 -0.85 -0.30
CA PHE A 159 8.31 0.23 -1.27
C PHE A 159 7.23 1.23 -0.87
N TYR A 160 6.32 0.84 0.04
CA TYR A 160 5.26 1.74 0.50
C TYR A 160 5.80 2.82 1.43
N ASP A 161 5.17 3.96 1.38
CA ASP A 161 5.29 4.96 2.44
C ASP A 161 4.59 4.45 3.72
N ILE A 162 5.29 4.50 4.87
CA ILE A 162 4.76 4.04 6.17
C ILE A 162 3.59 4.88 6.67
N ARG A 163 3.35 6.07 6.10
CA ARG A 163 2.21 6.92 6.42
C ARG A 163 0.92 6.46 5.72
N ARG A 164 1.02 5.44 4.86
CA ARG A 164 -0.12 4.76 4.22
C ARG A 164 -0.32 3.39 4.85
N TYR A 165 -1.54 2.88 4.83
CA TYR A 165 -1.92 1.64 5.51
C TYR A 165 -0.96 0.47 5.22
N GLY A 166 -0.63 0.22 3.95
CA GLY A 166 0.25 -0.89 3.56
C GLY A 166 1.65 -0.78 4.17
N GLY A 167 2.27 0.41 4.12
CA GLY A 167 3.58 0.67 4.72
C GLY A 167 3.55 0.63 6.24
N LEU A 168 2.49 1.19 6.85
CA LEU A 168 2.29 1.15 8.29
C LEU A 168 2.22 -0.29 8.82
N GLN A 169 1.58 -1.21 8.10
CA GLN A 169 1.54 -2.62 8.48
C GLN A 169 2.93 -3.26 8.50
N ILE A 170 3.84 -2.88 7.59
CA ILE A 170 5.21 -3.38 7.58
C ILE A 170 6.04 -2.75 8.70
N TYR A 171 5.87 -1.44 8.92
CA TYR A 171 6.46 -0.75 10.06
C TYR A 171 6.08 -1.41 11.40
N LEU A 172 4.80 -1.64 11.64
CA LEU A 172 4.31 -2.28 12.87
C LEU A 172 4.84 -3.72 13.02
N ARG A 173 4.93 -4.49 11.93
CA ARG A 173 5.54 -5.83 11.95
C ARG A 173 7.00 -5.78 12.39
N ALA A 174 7.79 -4.90 11.78
CA ALA A 174 9.21 -4.74 12.11
C ALA A 174 9.39 -4.34 13.57
N VAL A 175 8.65 -3.32 14.02
CA VAL A 175 8.72 -2.80 15.40
C VAL A 175 8.33 -3.87 16.42
N LEU A 176 7.18 -4.52 16.24
CA LEU A 176 6.67 -5.50 17.21
C LEU A 176 7.47 -6.80 17.25
N SER A 177 8.19 -7.13 16.17
CA SER A 177 9.12 -8.26 16.14
C SER A 177 10.55 -7.89 16.55
N GLY A 178 10.83 -6.60 16.86
CA GLY A 178 12.19 -6.15 17.18
C GLY A 178 13.17 -6.25 16.01
N SER A 179 12.67 -6.23 14.77
CA SER A 179 13.47 -6.40 13.55
C SER A 179 13.87 -5.06 12.97
N PRO A 180 15.04 -4.95 12.30
CA PRO A 180 15.39 -3.78 11.51
C PRO A 180 14.40 -3.52 10.38
N LEU A 181 14.22 -2.23 10.04
CA LEU A 181 13.38 -1.78 8.93
C LEU A 181 14.14 -0.83 8.01
N VAL A 182 14.23 -1.19 6.73
CA VAL A 182 14.76 -0.31 5.68
C VAL A 182 13.60 0.43 5.03
N LEU A 183 13.58 1.74 5.21
CA LEU A 183 12.55 2.63 4.69
C LEU A 183 12.90 3.07 3.27
N SER A 184 11.92 3.08 2.38
CA SER A 184 12.03 3.74 1.06
C SER A 184 11.96 5.26 1.23
N SER A 185 12.33 6.00 0.18
CA SER A 185 12.18 7.46 0.15
C SER A 185 11.42 7.90 -1.10
N ALA A 186 10.65 8.97 -0.98
CA ALA A 186 9.93 9.54 -2.13
C ALA A 186 10.92 9.96 -3.22
N GLY A 187 10.66 9.55 -4.47
CA GLY A 187 11.54 9.85 -5.60
C GLY A 187 12.88 9.12 -5.62
N GLU A 188 13.11 8.17 -4.69
CA GLU A 188 14.34 7.35 -4.70
C GLU A 188 14.36 6.45 -5.95
N PRO A 189 15.44 6.45 -6.75
CA PRO A 189 15.60 5.53 -7.85
C PRO A 189 15.55 4.08 -7.38
N ILE A 190 14.90 3.21 -8.13
CA ILE A 190 14.73 1.79 -7.77
C ILE A 190 16.08 1.12 -7.49
N ARG A 191 17.08 1.37 -8.32
CA ARG A 191 18.44 0.81 -8.16
C ARG A 191 19.06 1.21 -6.83
N GLU A 192 18.98 2.49 -6.44
CA GLU A 192 19.53 2.98 -5.18
C GLU A 192 18.84 2.31 -3.99
N PHE A 193 17.51 2.21 -4.04
CA PHE A 193 16.75 1.53 -2.99
C PHE A 193 17.11 0.04 -2.87
N LEU A 194 17.18 -0.71 -3.99
CA LEU A 194 17.54 -2.12 -3.99
C LEU A 194 18.99 -2.34 -3.51
N THR A 195 19.91 -1.44 -3.86
CA THR A 195 21.29 -1.45 -3.36
C THR A 195 21.34 -1.31 -1.84
N ARG A 196 20.61 -0.33 -1.28
CA ARG A 196 20.53 -0.13 0.19
C ARG A 196 19.86 -1.31 0.88
N ALA A 197 18.78 -1.81 0.31
CA ALA A 197 18.06 -2.96 0.85
C ALA A 197 18.95 -4.23 0.87
N GLY A 198 19.70 -4.48 -0.21
CA GLY A 198 20.64 -5.58 -0.28
C GLY A 198 21.79 -5.43 0.70
N ALA A 199 22.42 -4.24 0.78
CA ALA A 199 23.50 -3.95 1.73
C ALA A 199 23.06 -4.10 3.20
N ALA A 200 21.78 -3.80 3.51
CA ALA A 200 21.19 -4.00 4.83
C ALA A 200 20.73 -5.46 5.09
N GLY A 201 20.88 -6.35 4.13
CA GLY A 201 20.47 -7.75 4.25
C GLY A 201 18.96 -7.96 4.36
N VAL A 202 18.17 -7.18 3.61
CA VAL A 202 16.69 -7.30 3.62
C VAL A 202 16.26 -8.70 3.23
N THR A 203 15.51 -9.34 4.13
CA THR A 203 14.95 -10.69 3.93
C THR A 203 13.46 -10.66 3.60
N HIS A 204 12.73 -9.63 4.05
CA HIS A 204 11.27 -9.50 3.89
C HIS A 204 10.93 -8.16 3.26
N ILE A 205 10.25 -8.16 2.12
CA ILE A 205 9.93 -6.92 1.42
C ILE A 205 8.52 -6.93 0.84
N SER A 206 7.87 -5.78 0.92
CA SER A 206 6.50 -5.60 0.41
C SER A 206 6.40 -4.43 -0.56
N GLY A 207 5.51 -4.56 -1.54
CA GLY A 207 5.24 -3.52 -2.53
C GLY A 207 3.93 -3.75 -3.28
N THR A 208 3.51 -2.76 -4.09
CA THR A 208 2.42 -2.98 -5.05
C THR A 208 2.92 -3.83 -6.23
N PRO A 209 2.03 -4.48 -6.99
CA PRO A 209 2.38 -5.04 -8.29
C PRO A 209 3.14 -4.06 -9.20
N SER A 210 2.72 -2.79 -9.22
CA SER A 210 3.41 -1.73 -9.98
C SER A 210 4.83 -1.45 -9.49
N HIS A 211 5.09 -1.45 -8.19
CA HIS A 211 6.45 -1.36 -7.64
C HIS A 211 7.32 -2.53 -8.11
N TRP A 212 6.78 -3.74 -8.02
CA TRP A 212 7.48 -4.95 -8.41
C TRP A 212 7.77 -5.02 -9.91
N ARG A 213 6.81 -4.60 -10.75
CA ARG A 213 7.05 -4.48 -12.19
C ARG A 213 8.23 -3.54 -12.48
N ARG A 214 8.28 -2.39 -11.82
CA ARG A 214 9.41 -1.44 -11.96
C ARG A 214 10.73 -2.04 -11.48
N ALA A 215 10.74 -2.76 -10.37
CA ALA A 215 11.93 -3.42 -9.85
C ALA A 215 12.43 -4.54 -10.78
N LEU A 216 11.54 -5.41 -11.26
CA LEU A 216 11.85 -6.47 -12.22
C LEU A 216 12.48 -5.92 -13.51
N MET A 217 12.07 -4.75 -13.92
CA MET A 217 12.47 -4.16 -15.20
C MET A 217 13.69 -3.27 -15.13
N SER A 218 14.11 -2.87 -13.92
CA SER A 218 15.38 -2.17 -13.74
C SER A 218 16.58 -3.06 -14.06
N GLY A 219 16.38 -4.39 -14.11
CA GLY A 219 17.49 -5.36 -14.22
C GLY A 219 18.30 -5.53 -12.92
N ASP A 220 17.91 -4.82 -11.86
CA ASP A 220 18.67 -4.71 -10.62
C ASP A 220 18.19 -5.67 -9.52
N THR A 221 17.32 -6.63 -9.83
CA THR A 221 16.75 -7.58 -8.85
C THR A 221 17.81 -8.40 -8.13
N ALA A 222 18.95 -8.70 -8.77
CA ALA A 222 20.08 -9.42 -8.18
C ALA A 222 20.79 -8.65 -7.07
N LEU A 223 20.55 -7.34 -6.90
CA LEU A 223 21.11 -6.55 -5.80
C LEU A 223 20.54 -6.93 -4.43
N MET A 224 19.46 -7.70 -4.39
CA MET A 224 18.80 -8.15 -3.16
C MET A 224 18.40 -9.62 -3.29
N SER A 225 18.43 -10.36 -2.18
CA SER A 225 18.04 -11.79 -2.12
C SER A 225 17.01 -12.02 -1.01
N PRO A 226 15.74 -11.63 -1.22
CA PRO A 226 14.72 -11.76 -0.21
C PRO A 226 14.32 -13.23 0.00
N GLU A 227 13.92 -13.58 1.24
CA GLU A 227 13.28 -14.85 1.58
C GLU A 227 11.74 -14.75 1.44
N TYR A 228 11.19 -13.52 1.54
CA TYR A 228 9.76 -13.25 1.46
C TYR A 228 9.46 -11.98 0.68
N VAL A 229 8.63 -12.13 -0.34
CA VAL A 229 8.14 -11.06 -1.20
C VAL A 229 6.63 -11.00 -1.10
N ARG A 230 6.07 -9.82 -0.79
CA ARG A 230 4.63 -9.63 -0.65
C ARG A 230 4.11 -8.51 -1.54
N LEU A 231 3.03 -8.80 -2.26
CA LEU A 231 2.31 -7.84 -3.09
C LEU A 231 0.99 -7.47 -2.41
N SER A 232 0.59 -6.20 -2.47
CA SER A 232 -0.72 -5.75 -1.99
C SER A 232 -1.08 -4.39 -2.56
N GLY A 233 -2.36 -4.01 -2.47
CA GLY A 233 -2.85 -2.68 -2.81
C GLY A 233 -3.24 -2.48 -4.27
N GLU A 234 -2.89 -3.41 -5.15
CA GLU A 234 -3.35 -3.54 -6.53
C GLU A 234 -3.60 -5.02 -6.85
N VAL A 235 -4.27 -5.31 -7.96
CA VAL A 235 -4.48 -6.69 -8.40
C VAL A 235 -3.15 -7.30 -8.85
N ALA A 236 -2.74 -8.39 -8.17
CA ALA A 236 -1.59 -9.19 -8.60
C ALA A 236 -2.07 -10.18 -9.67
N ASP A 237 -1.70 -9.94 -10.92
CA ASP A 237 -1.96 -10.88 -12.01
C ASP A 237 -0.91 -12.01 -12.03
N GLN A 238 -1.20 -13.08 -12.80
CA GLN A 238 -0.32 -14.24 -12.85
C GLN A 238 1.07 -13.89 -13.38
N THR A 239 1.15 -12.99 -14.35
CA THR A 239 2.43 -12.58 -14.97
C THR A 239 3.41 -12.00 -13.96
N VAL A 240 2.95 -11.07 -13.09
CA VAL A 240 3.85 -10.48 -12.07
C VAL A 240 4.28 -11.52 -11.03
N LEU A 241 3.41 -12.47 -10.67
CA LEU A 241 3.73 -13.54 -9.73
C LEU A 241 4.80 -14.50 -10.33
N ASP A 242 4.65 -14.88 -11.59
CA ASP A 242 5.59 -15.76 -12.28
C ASP A 242 6.94 -15.10 -12.50
N ASN A 243 6.97 -13.81 -12.89
CA ASN A 243 8.20 -13.06 -13.05
C ASN A 243 8.94 -12.89 -11.72
N LEU A 244 8.24 -12.66 -10.61
CA LEU A 244 8.85 -12.60 -9.29
C LEU A 244 9.42 -13.95 -8.85
N ARG A 245 8.72 -15.04 -9.15
CA ARG A 245 9.23 -16.40 -8.87
C ARG A 245 10.47 -16.72 -9.68
N ALA A 246 10.52 -16.27 -10.94
CA ALA A 246 11.71 -16.43 -11.77
C ALA A 246 12.90 -15.58 -11.25
N ALA A 247 12.64 -14.34 -10.82
CA ALA A 247 13.67 -13.44 -10.29
C ALA A 247 14.18 -13.85 -8.90
N TYR A 248 13.32 -14.41 -8.06
CA TYR A 248 13.61 -14.81 -6.67
C TYR A 248 13.14 -16.25 -6.39
N PRO A 249 13.80 -17.27 -6.99
CA PRO A 249 13.32 -18.65 -6.92
C PRO A 249 13.32 -19.27 -5.52
N GLN A 250 14.09 -18.69 -4.58
CA GLN A 250 14.16 -19.13 -3.19
C GLN A 250 13.18 -18.36 -2.27
N ALA A 251 12.57 -17.30 -2.77
CA ALA A 251 11.65 -16.49 -1.99
C ALA A 251 10.25 -17.10 -1.98
N ARG A 252 9.58 -17.00 -0.84
CA ARG A 252 8.13 -17.20 -0.76
C ARG A 252 7.44 -15.96 -1.31
N ILE A 253 6.73 -16.11 -2.43
CA ILE A 253 5.95 -15.05 -3.04
C ILE A 253 4.51 -15.14 -2.54
N ALA A 254 4.01 -14.04 -1.97
CA ALA A 254 2.63 -13.94 -1.50
C ALA A 254 1.97 -12.67 -2.05
N HIS A 255 0.66 -12.72 -2.24
CA HIS A 255 -0.12 -11.51 -2.43
C HIS A 255 -1.26 -11.42 -1.43
N ALA A 256 -1.75 -10.22 -1.15
CA ALA A 256 -2.69 -10.00 -0.09
C ALA A 256 -3.73 -8.96 -0.46
N PHE A 257 -4.92 -9.14 0.07
CA PHE A 257 -5.92 -8.09 0.06
C PHE A 257 -5.87 -7.28 1.34
N ALA A 258 -5.77 -5.97 1.18
CA ALA A 258 -5.84 -5.00 2.26
C ALA A 258 -6.40 -3.67 1.76
N SER A 259 -7.22 -3.03 2.58
CA SER A 259 -7.63 -1.64 2.40
C SER A 259 -7.46 -0.87 3.70
N THR A 260 -7.46 0.46 3.62
CA THR A 260 -7.39 1.28 4.84
C THR A 260 -8.62 1.07 5.70
N GLU A 261 -9.79 0.91 5.11
CA GLU A 261 -11.07 0.76 5.80
C GLU A 261 -11.27 -0.65 6.40
N ALA A 262 -10.95 -1.70 5.64
CA ALA A 262 -11.22 -3.08 6.04
C ALA A 262 -10.02 -3.79 6.69
N GLY A 263 -8.86 -3.16 6.69
CA GLY A 263 -7.63 -3.79 7.17
C GLY A 263 -7.07 -4.86 6.23
N VAL A 264 -6.16 -5.68 6.74
CA VAL A 264 -5.65 -6.87 6.02
C VAL A 264 -6.65 -8.00 6.17
N ALA A 265 -7.21 -8.49 5.06
CA ALA A 265 -8.17 -9.58 5.08
C ALA A 265 -7.50 -10.96 4.95
N PHE A 266 -6.68 -11.14 3.93
CA PHE A 266 -6.03 -12.43 3.68
C PHE A 266 -4.71 -12.29 2.95
N ASP A 267 -3.89 -13.33 3.07
CA ASP A 267 -2.69 -13.55 2.26
C ASP A 267 -2.88 -14.83 1.43
N VAL A 268 -2.47 -14.80 0.16
CA VAL A 268 -2.43 -15.94 -0.76
C VAL A 268 -0.98 -16.23 -1.10
N ASN A 269 -0.55 -17.48 -0.94
CA ASN A 269 0.85 -17.90 -1.16
C ASN A 269 0.96 -19.22 -1.94
N ASP A 270 -0.12 -19.61 -2.62
CA ASP A 270 -0.16 -20.80 -3.49
C ASP A 270 0.42 -20.55 -4.88
N GLY A 271 0.85 -19.31 -5.14
CA GLY A 271 1.47 -18.91 -6.39
C GLY A 271 0.50 -18.60 -7.51
N LEU A 272 -0.80 -18.58 -7.24
CA LEU A 272 -1.85 -18.30 -8.23
C LEU A 272 -2.48 -16.93 -7.98
N ALA A 273 -2.84 -16.24 -9.04
CA ALA A 273 -3.62 -15.02 -8.99
C ALA A 273 -5.03 -15.27 -8.43
N GLY A 274 -5.68 -14.21 -7.92
CA GLY A 274 -6.97 -14.34 -7.25
C GLY A 274 -6.84 -15.03 -5.88
N PHE A 275 -7.95 -15.45 -5.29
CA PHE A 275 -7.95 -16.11 -3.98
C PHE A 275 -8.95 -17.29 -3.94
N PRO A 276 -8.65 -18.35 -3.17
CA PRO A 276 -9.50 -19.53 -3.09
C PRO A 276 -10.91 -19.20 -2.57
N GLN A 277 -11.93 -19.84 -3.14
CA GLN A 277 -13.33 -19.73 -2.69
C GLN A 277 -13.49 -20.11 -1.22
N SER A 278 -12.65 -21.02 -0.71
CA SER A 278 -12.68 -21.47 0.68
C SER A 278 -12.43 -20.37 1.72
N LEU A 279 -11.93 -19.20 1.30
CA LEU A 279 -11.78 -18.03 2.20
C LEU A 279 -13.11 -17.29 2.43
N ILE A 280 -14.14 -17.60 1.65
CA ILE A 280 -15.47 -16.98 1.77
C ILE A 280 -16.39 -17.90 2.57
N GLY A 281 -17.18 -17.29 3.49
CA GLY A 281 -18.30 -17.97 4.17
C GLY A 281 -18.03 -18.47 5.58
N ASP A 282 -16.81 -18.40 6.09
CA ASP A 282 -16.54 -18.74 7.50
C ASP A 282 -16.86 -17.56 8.42
N ALA A 283 -18.11 -17.47 8.85
CA ALA A 283 -18.58 -16.42 9.74
C ALA A 283 -18.01 -16.52 11.17
N ALA A 284 -17.46 -17.66 11.54
CA ALA A 284 -16.82 -17.89 12.84
C ALA A 284 -15.34 -17.50 12.84
N SER A 285 -14.75 -17.29 11.68
CA SER A 285 -13.36 -16.84 11.54
C SER A 285 -13.16 -15.46 12.16
N ALA A 286 -11.95 -15.21 12.66
CA ALA A 286 -11.52 -13.88 13.11
C ALA A 286 -11.63 -12.82 12.03
N ILE A 287 -11.63 -13.23 10.75
CA ILE A 287 -11.91 -12.43 9.57
C ILE A 287 -13.00 -13.13 8.75
N ALA A 288 -14.23 -12.63 8.84
CA ALA A 288 -15.34 -13.16 8.07
C ALA A 288 -15.47 -12.37 6.75
N MET A 289 -15.64 -13.11 5.66
CA MET A 289 -15.79 -12.54 4.33
C MET A 289 -17.05 -13.06 3.64
N LYS A 290 -17.74 -12.18 2.92
CA LYS A 290 -18.87 -12.53 2.04
C LYS A 290 -18.77 -11.78 0.73
N VAL A 291 -19.41 -12.32 -0.30
CA VAL A 291 -19.62 -11.61 -1.57
C VAL A 291 -21.10 -11.25 -1.63
N GLN A 292 -21.38 -9.97 -1.80
CA GLN A 292 -22.74 -9.43 -1.90
C GLN A 292 -22.78 -8.41 -3.03
N ASP A 293 -23.76 -8.54 -3.94
CA ASP A 293 -23.90 -7.70 -5.15
C ASP A 293 -22.60 -7.61 -5.98
N GLY A 294 -21.85 -8.72 -6.03
CA GLY A 294 -20.60 -8.84 -6.75
C GLY A 294 -19.40 -8.15 -6.07
N THR A 295 -19.56 -7.53 -4.91
CA THR A 295 -18.46 -6.94 -4.14
C THR A 295 -18.04 -7.79 -2.96
N LEU A 296 -16.76 -7.66 -2.59
CA LEU A 296 -16.19 -8.29 -1.40
C LEU A 296 -16.55 -7.46 -0.15
N TRP A 297 -17.08 -8.12 0.87
CA TRP A 297 -17.41 -7.55 2.18
C TRP A 297 -16.58 -8.23 3.26
N ILE A 298 -16.06 -7.44 4.21
CA ILE A 298 -15.12 -7.92 5.23
C ILE A 298 -15.56 -7.46 6.61
N ARG A 299 -15.62 -8.39 7.56
CA ARG A 299 -15.81 -8.14 8.98
C ARG A 299 -14.63 -8.67 9.77
N SER A 300 -13.93 -7.81 10.47
CA SER A 300 -12.81 -8.20 11.33
C SER A 300 -12.55 -7.14 12.41
N ARG A 301 -11.76 -7.51 13.43
CA ARG A 301 -11.25 -6.55 14.42
C ARG A 301 -10.25 -5.55 13.84
N ARG A 302 -9.80 -5.75 12.59
CA ARG A 302 -8.86 -4.88 11.86
C ARG A 302 -9.57 -3.77 11.11
N ASN A 303 -10.91 -3.77 11.07
CA ASN A 303 -11.69 -2.73 10.41
C ASN A 303 -11.45 -1.39 11.09
N ALA A 304 -11.39 -0.32 10.29
CA ALA A 304 -11.36 1.04 10.80
C ALA A 304 -12.65 1.37 11.55
N ALA A 305 -12.53 2.22 12.56
CA ALA A 305 -13.67 2.56 13.40
C ALA A 305 -14.69 3.47 12.67
N ARG A 306 -14.19 4.51 11.99
CA ARG A 306 -15.00 5.53 11.32
C ARG A 306 -14.17 6.42 10.40
N TYR A 307 -14.84 7.21 9.60
CA TYR A 307 -14.24 8.42 9.03
C TYR A 307 -14.28 9.56 10.04
N LEU A 308 -13.30 10.45 10.00
CA LEU A 308 -13.30 11.70 10.74
C LEU A 308 -13.95 12.78 9.88
N GLY A 309 -14.82 13.63 10.51
CA GLY A 309 -15.64 14.65 9.81
C GLY A 309 -17.10 14.24 9.62
N HIS A 310 -17.98 15.23 9.49
CA HIS A 310 -19.44 15.02 9.63
C HIS A 310 -20.17 14.53 8.37
N ALA A 311 -19.51 14.48 7.20
CA ALA A 311 -20.16 14.26 5.91
C ALA A 311 -19.97 12.86 5.31
N GLN A 312 -19.40 11.91 6.06
CA GLN A 312 -19.06 10.59 5.51
C GLN A 312 -20.06 9.52 5.97
N ALA A 313 -20.47 8.65 5.03
CA ALA A 313 -21.20 7.44 5.38
C ALA A 313 -20.38 6.55 6.34
N PRO A 314 -21.02 5.77 7.23
CA PRO A 314 -20.32 4.88 8.13
C PRO A 314 -19.46 3.87 7.32
N ILE A 315 -18.25 3.57 7.81
CA ILE A 315 -17.39 2.55 7.21
C ILE A 315 -18.00 1.16 7.42
N ILE A 316 -18.45 0.91 8.65
CA ILE A 316 -19.02 -0.35 9.07
C ILE A 316 -20.53 -0.28 8.83
N GLY A 317 -21.01 -1.14 7.96
CA GLY A 317 -22.43 -1.29 7.67
C GLY A 317 -23.13 -2.24 8.64
N ASP A 318 -24.34 -2.65 8.29
CA ASP A 318 -25.12 -3.63 9.04
C ASP A 318 -24.34 -4.94 9.22
N GLU A 319 -24.58 -5.64 10.31
CA GLU A 319 -23.86 -6.88 10.68
C GLU A 319 -22.34 -6.72 10.88
N GLY A 320 -21.79 -5.50 10.91
CA GLY A 320 -20.38 -5.23 11.16
C GLY A 320 -19.45 -5.42 9.96
N TYR A 321 -19.99 -5.54 8.75
CA TYR A 321 -19.19 -5.67 7.54
C TYR A 321 -18.84 -4.30 6.92
N VAL A 322 -17.67 -4.24 6.28
CA VAL A 322 -17.21 -3.15 5.43
C VAL A 322 -17.37 -3.57 3.98
N ASP A 323 -18.13 -2.81 3.16
CA ASP A 323 -18.11 -2.95 1.69
C ASP A 323 -16.79 -2.39 1.17
N THR A 324 -15.95 -3.25 0.61
CA THR A 324 -14.66 -2.81 0.06
C THR A 324 -14.82 -2.03 -1.24
N GLY A 325 -15.97 -2.18 -1.92
CA GLY A 325 -16.21 -1.68 -3.27
C GLY A 325 -15.40 -2.40 -4.35
N ASP A 326 -14.64 -3.43 -3.98
CA ASP A 326 -13.87 -4.23 -4.94
C ASP A 326 -14.75 -5.36 -5.49
N LEU A 327 -14.91 -5.37 -6.82
CA LEU A 327 -15.70 -6.36 -7.54
C LEU A 327 -14.93 -7.66 -7.69
N VAL A 328 -15.58 -8.79 -7.42
CA VAL A 328 -14.99 -10.13 -7.52
C VAL A 328 -15.91 -11.06 -8.35
N GLU A 329 -15.29 -11.97 -9.07
CA GLU A 329 -15.98 -12.98 -9.87
C GLU A 329 -15.39 -14.37 -9.58
N LEU A 330 -16.27 -15.34 -9.37
CA LEU A 330 -15.89 -16.74 -9.12
C LEU A 330 -15.71 -17.47 -10.46
N THR A 331 -14.54 -18.05 -10.65
CA THR A 331 -14.20 -18.91 -11.79
C THR A 331 -13.37 -20.07 -11.28
N ASP A 332 -13.78 -21.30 -11.59
CA ASP A 332 -13.05 -22.54 -11.25
C ASP A 332 -12.61 -22.65 -9.78
N GLY A 333 -13.50 -22.27 -8.84
CA GLY A 333 -13.24 -22.35 -7.40
C GLY A 333 -12.33 -21.25 -6.85
N ARG A 334 -12.03 -20.21 -7.65
CA ARG A 334 -11.26 -19.02 -7.23
C ARG A 334 -12.00 -17.74 -7.54
N TYR A 335 -11.88 -16.76 -6.64
CA TYR A 335 -12.33 -15.40 -6.88
C TYR A 335 -11.20 -14.57 -7.50
N TYR A 336 -11.55 -13.83 -8.53
CA TYR A 336 -10.67 -12.87 -9.21
C TYR A 336 -11.21 -11.46 -9.03
N PHE A 337 -10.35 -10.52 -8.70
CA PHE A 337 -10.71 -9.11 -8.66
C PHE A 337 -10.93 -8.58 -10.09
N ARG A 338 -12.06 -7.94 -10.30
CA ARG A 338 -12.43 -7.34 -11.60
C ARG A 338 -12.27 -5.81 -11.61
N GLY A 339 -11.88 -5.23 -10.49
CA GLY A 339 -11.71 -3.79 -10.30
C GLY A 339 -12.67 -3.21 -9.27
N ARG A 340 -12.79 -1.90 -9.22
CA ARG A 340 -13.65 -1.20 -8.28
C ARG A 340 -14.99 -0.77 -8.89
N LYS A 341 -16.06 -0.72 -8.10
CA LYS A 341 -17.40 -0.23 -8.53
C LYS A 341 -17.30 1.12 -9.25
N GLY A 342 -16.47 2.07 -8.75
CA GLY A 342 -16.30 3.40 -9.33
C GLY A 342 -15.35 3.48 -10.53
N GLY A 343 -14.66 2.39 -10.88
CA GLY A 343 -13.70 2.33 -12.00
C GLY A 343 -14.24 1.62 -13.26
N VAL A 344 -15.48 1.15 -13.22
CA VAL A 344 -16.09 0.41 -14.35
C VAL A 344 -16.39 1.35 -15.49
N ILE A 345 -15.87 1.05 -16.69
CA ILE A 345 -16.16 1.79 -17.92
C ILE A 345 -17.47 1.26 -18.53
N ASN A 346 -18.39 2.17 -18.81
CA ASN A 346 -19.64 1.80 -19.46
C ASN A 346 -19.59 2.14 -20.97
N VAL A 347 -19.58 1.11 -21.80
CA VAL A 347 -19.53 1.23 -23.26
C VAL A 347 -20.87 0.78 -23.84
N GLY A 348 -21.76 1.72 -24.17
CA GLY A 348 -23.07 1.40 -24.74
C GLY A 348 -23.95 0.50 -23.85
N GLY A 349 -23.88 0.66 -22.52
CA GLY A 349 -24.60 -0.17 -21.55
C GLY A 349 -23.84 -1.46 -21.11
N LEU A 350 -22.74 -1.78 -21.74
CA LEU A 350 -21.89 -2.92 -21.39
C LEU A 350 -20.75 -2.51 -20.47
N LYS A 351 -20.52 -3.30 -19.43
CA LYS A 351 -19.48 -3.05 -18.43
C LYS A 351 -18.11 -3.54 -18.91
N VAL A 352 -17.08 -2.68 -18.78
CA VAL A 352 -15.69 -3.03 -19.03
C VAL A 352 -14.90 -2.74 -17.78
N TYR A 353 -14.14 -3.70 -17.33
CA TYR A 353 -13.25 -3.61 -16.19
C TYR A 353 -11.83 -3.33 -16.71
N PRO A 354 -11.23 -2.16 -16.40
CA PRO A 354 -9.90 -1.80 -16.90
C PRO A 354 -8.85 -2.88 -16.63
N GLU A 355 -8.86 -3.43 -15.41
CA GLU A 355 -7.89 -4.43 -14.96
C GLU A 355 -7.93 -5.73 -15.77
N GLU A 356 -9.10 -6.10 -16.29
CA GLU A 356 -9.25 -7.27 -17.16
C GLU A 356 -8.52 -7.06 -18.50
N VAL A 357 -8.65 -5.88 -19.07
CA VAL A 357 -7.99 -5.53 -20.34
C VAL A 357 -6.49 -5.37 -20.12
N GLU A 358 -6.08 -4.72 -19.03
CA GLU A 358 -4.68 -4.56 -18.64
C GLU A 358 -3.99 -5.91 -18.41
N SER A 359 -4.68 -6.88 -17.82
CA SER A 359 -4.13 -8.23 -17.63
C SER A 359 -3.75 -8.89 -18.96
N VAL A 360 -4.57 -8.72 -19.99
CA VAL A 360 -4.28 -9.25 -21.34
C VAL A 360 -3.09 -8.50 -21.98
N LEU A 361 -3.04 -7.18 -21.85
CA LEU A 361 -1.96 -6.38 -22.41
C LEU A 361 -0.63 -6.66 -21.69
N ASN A 362 -0.65 -6.77 -20.36
CA ASN A 362 0.52 -7.02 -19.54
C ASN A 362 1.06 -8.46 -19.65
N ALA A 363 0.32 -9.38 -20.24
CA ALA A 363 0.79 -10.75 -20.53
C ALA A 363 1.82 -10.80 -21.67
N ASP A 364 1.88 -9.77 -22.52
CA ASP A 364 2.89 -9.68 -23.57
C ASP A 364 4.25 -9.24 -22.97
N PRO A 365 5.35 -10.00 -23.17
CA PRO A 365 6.65 -9.70 -22.56
C PRO A 365 7.25 -8.35 -23.03
N ARG A 366 6.77 -7.80 -24.14
CA ARG A 366 7.19 -6.48 -24.62
C ARG A 366 6.49 -5.34 -23.87
N VAL A 367 5.44 -5.63 -23.11
CA VAL A 367 4.69 -4.63 -22.32
C VAL A 367 5.25 -4.52 -20.92
N ARG A 368 5.70 -3.36 -20.60
CA ARG A 368 6.14 -2.99 -19.25
C ARG A 368 4.99 -2.81 -18.29
N MET A 369 4.05 -2.02 -18.71
CA MET A 369 2.90 -1.60 -17.91
C MET A 369 1.84 -1.05 -18.84
N SER A 370 0.58 -1.27 -18.52
CA SER A 370 -0.54 -0.69 -19.25
C SER A 370 -1.52 0.00 -18.31
N LEU A 371 -2.20 1.02 -18.82
CA LEU A 371 -3.29 1.73 -18.16
C LEU A 371 -4.48 1.81 -19.10
N VAL A 372 -5.59 1.27 -18.69
CA VAL A 372 -6.86 1.32 -19.43
C VAL A 372 -7.78 2.34 -18.79
N LYS A 373 -8.36 3.21 -19.60
CA LYS A 373 -9.23 4.30 -19.13
C LYS A 373 -10.39 4.55 -20.09
N ALA A 374 -11.42 5.22 -19.58
CA ALA A 374 -12.54 5.70 -20.37
C ALA A 374 -12.14 6.94 -21.18
N ARG A 375 -12.62 7.03 -22.41
CA ARG A 375 -12.66 8.27 -23.18
C ARG A 375 -14.10 8.56 -23.60
N ARG A 376 -14.60 9.74 -23.28
CA ARG A 376 -15.98 10.13 -23.64
C ARG A 376 -16.22 9.98 -25.14
N ASN A 377 -17.39 9.42 -25.47
CA ASN A 377 -17.85 9.22 -26.83
C ASN A 377 -19.35 9.56 -26.91
N PRO A 378 -19.79 10.40 -27.85
CA PRO A 378 -21.21 10.81 -27.96
C PRO A 378 -22.19 9.68 -28.27
N LEU A 379 -21.74 8.58 -28.90
CA LEU A 379 -22.59 7.49 -29.35
C LEU A 379 -22.72 6.38 -28.29
N THR A 380 -21.60 6.03 -27.63
CA THR A 380 -21.54 4.90 -26.70
C THR A 380 -21.35 5.34 -25.26
N GLY A 381 -21.37 6.66 -24.96
CA GLY A 381 -21.02 7.23 -23.66
C GLY A 381 -19.50 7.19 -23.42
N SER A 382 -18.88 6.03 -23.56
CA SER A 382 -17.44 5.87 -23.43
C SER A 382 -16.84 4.91 -24.45
N LEU A 383 -15.56 5.06 -24.71
CA LEU A 383 -14.71 4.09 -25.41
C LEU A 383 -13.58 3.65 -24.49
N VAL A 384 -13.16 2.42 -24.64
CA VAL A 384 -11.97 1.89 -23.96
C VAL A 384 -10.74 2.38 -24.70
N VAL A 385 -9.79 3.00 -23.99
CA VAL A 385 -8.48 3.40 -24.52
C VAL A 385 -7.38 2.87 -23.62
N ALA A 386 -6.25 2.47 -24.24
CA ALA A 386 -5.11 1.93 -23.50
C ALA A 386 -3.86 2.79 -23.76
N GLU A 387 -3.14 3.07 -22.68
CA GLU A 387 -1.77 3.59 -22.70
C GLU A 387 -0.82 2.47 -22.27
N VAL A 388 0.25 2.28 -23.03
CA VAL A 388 1.17 1.16 -22.83
C VAL A 388 2.60 1.67 -22.80
N VAL A 389 3.35 1.28 -21.78
CA VAL A 389 4.81 1.47 -21.71
C VAL A 389 5.47 0.17 -22.16
N LEU A 390 6.36 0.27 -23.15
CA LEU A 390 7.13 -0.88 -23.64
C LEU A 390 8.35 -1.17 -22.75
N ALA A 391 8.81 -2.42 -22.77
CA ALA A 391 9.98 -2.86 -22.00
C ALA A 391 11.26 -2.15 -22.48
N ASP A 392 11.44 -1.97 -23.78
CA ASP A 392 12.64 -1.41 -24.42
C ASP A 392 12.47 0.08 -24.80
N SER A 393 11.86 0.89 -23.92
CA SER A 393 11.52 2.30 -24.23
C SER A 393 12.73 3.27 -24.27
N GLU A 394 13.96 2.82 -24.00
CA GLU A 394 15.16 3.68 -24.04
C GLU A 394 15.72 3.91 -25.45
N SER A 395 15.32 3.11 -26.42
CA SER A 395 15.69 3.31 -27.82
C SER A 395 14.44 3.68 -28.62
N SER A 396 14.55 4.62 -29.56
CA SER A 396 13.47 4.96 -30.47
C SER A 396 13.02 3.71 -31.24
N VAL A 397 11.91 3.10 -30.79
CA VAL A 397 11.32 1.94 -31.47
C VAL A 397 10.95 2.38 -32.89
N ASP A 398 11.46 1.67 -33.89
CA ASP A 398 11.08 1.90 -35.29
C ASP A 398 9.55 1.91 -35.42
N VAL A 399 9.02 2.85 -36.20
CA VAL A 399 7.57 3.04 -36.37
C VAL A 399 6.89 1.76 -36.85
N ASN A 400 7.56 0.95 -37.69
CA ASN A 400 7.02 -0.29 -38.21
C ASN A 400 6.95 -1.35 -37.09
N VAL A 401 7.99 -1.43 -36.23
CA VAL A 401 8.03 -2.32 -35.08
C VAL A 401 6.95 -1.92 -34.06
N ALA A 402 6.79 -0.64 -33.79
CA ALA A 402 5.74 -0.13 -32.91
C ALA A 402 4.32 -0.48 -33.43
N ASN A 403 4.10 -0.32 -34.73
CA ASN A 403 2.82 -0.67 -35.37
C ASN A 403 2.56 -2.18 -35.32
N GLN A 404 3.60 -3.02 -35.50
CA GLN A 404 3.47 -4.47 -35.38
C GLN A 404 3.11 -4.86 -33.93
N ILE A 405 3.81 -4.33 -32.93
CA ILE A 405 3.51 -4.59 -31.50
C ILE A 405 2.06 -4.19 -31.18
N LYS A 406 1.64 -3.00 -31.64
CA LYS A 406 0.25 -2.54 -31.46
C LYS A 406 -0.76 -3.47 -32.08
N SER A 407 -0.51 -3.97 -33.29
CA SER A 407 -1.36 -4.93 -33.97
C SER A 407 -1.47 -6.25 -33.19
N ASP A 408 -0.35 -6.76 -32.69
CA ASP A 408 -0.28 -8.00 -31.91
C ASP A 408 -1.05 -7.89 -30.61
N LEU A 409 -0.87 -6.78 -29.86
CA LEU A 409 -1.57 -6.50 -28.60
C LEU A 409 -3.08 -6.40 -28.80
N LEU A 410 -3.53 -5.66 -29.80
CA LEU A 410 -4.96 -5.58 -30.14
C LEU A 410 -5.48 -6.93 -30.64
N GLY A 411 -4.66 -7.70 -31.34
CA GLY A 411 -4.97 -9.06 -31.74
C GLY A 411 -5.17 -9.99 -30.54
N ALA A 412 -4.30 -9.89 -29.53
CA ALA A 412 -4.44 -10.64 -28.27
C ALA A 412 -5.75 -10.25 -27.56
N CYS A 413 -6.05 -8.96 -27.44
CA CYS A 413 -7.32 -8.51 -26.86
C CYS A 413 -8.54 -9.08 -27.62
N ARG A 414 -8.52 -9.08 -28.95
CA ARG A 414 -9.65 -9.63 -29.75
C ARG A 414 -9.83 -11.13 -29.59
N ARG A 415 -8.77 -11.89 -29.32
CA ARG A 415 -8.86 -13.33 -29.09
C ARG A 415 -9.38 -13.70 -27.70
N THR A 416 -9.14 -12.84 -26.72
CA THR A 416 -9.36 -13.15 -25.30
C THR A 416 -10.58 -12.44 -24.72
N LEU A 417 -10.91 -11.24 -25.23
CA LEU A 417 -11.94 -10.38 -24.68
C LEU A 417 -13.15 -10.24 -25.61
N ALA A 418 -14.31 -9.96 -25.02
CA ALA A 418 -15.49 -9.57 -25.79
C ALA A 418 -15.24 -8.25 -26.57
N ALA A 419 -15.86 -8.11 -27.73
CA ALA A 419 -15.58 -7.03 -28.68
C ALA A 419 -15.64 -5.62 -28.06
N HIS A 420 -16.60 -5.34 -27.16
CA HIS A 420 -16.76 -4.05 -26.50
C HIS A 420 -15.65 -3.72 -25.49
N LYS A 421 -14.85 -4.71 -25.06
CA LYS A 421 -13.72 -4.58 -24.13
C LYS A 421 -12.41 -4.29 -24.86
N VAL A 422 -12.34 -4.56 -26.18
CA VAL A 422 -11.12 -4.31 -26.96
C VAL A 422 -10.86 -2.82 -27.04
N PRO A 423 -9.63 -2.35 -26.70
CA PRO A 423 -9.30 -0.94 -26.81
C PRO A 423 -9.54 -0.37 -28.21
N ALA A 424 -10.39 0.66 -28.32
CA ALA A 424 -10.61 1.41 -29.56
C ALA A 424 -9.36 2.19 -29.97
N GLN A 425 -8.50 2.52 -29.02
CA GLN A 425 -7.22 3.19 -29.23
C GLN A 425 -6.18 2.62 -28.27
N LEU A 426 -4.99 2.32 -28.80
CA LEU A 426 -3.81 1.99 -28.01
C LEU A 426 -2.71 2.98 -28.36
N ARG A 427 -2.07 3.57 -27.36
CA ARG A 427 -0.95 4.51 -27.49
C ARG A 427 0.24 4.00 -26.68
N PHE A 428 1.43 4.11 -27.25
CA PHE A 428 2.65 3.95 -26.48
C PHE A 428 3.02 5.28 -25.83
N VAL A 429 3.40 5.19 -24.57
CA VAL A 429 3.81 6.34 -23.74
C VAL A 429 5.14 6.01 -23.03
N PRO A 430 6.00 7.02 -22.79
CA PRO A 430 7.30 6.77 -22.14
C PRO A 430 7.15 6.35 -20.67
N ALA A 431 6.12 6.82 -19.98
CA ALA A 431 5.82 6.49 -18.59
C ALA A 431 4.32 6.66 -18.31
N LEU A 432 3.83 5.95 -17.29
CA LEU A 432 2.50 6.16 -16.70
C LEU A 432 2.64 6.88 -15.37
N GLU A 433 1.66 7.73 -15.08
CA GLU A 433 1.61 8.48 -13.84
C GLU A 433 1.34 7.55 -12.65
N MET A 434 2.16 7.70 -11.61
CA MET A 434 2.04 6.96 -10.36
C MET A 434 1.63 7.89 -9.23
N SER A 435 0.68 7.48 -8.43
CA SER A 435 0.36 8.17 -7.18
C SER A 435 1.49 8.03 -6.16
N GLY A 436 1.55 8.89 -5.16
CA GLY A 436 2.45 8.74 -4.02
C GLY A 436 2.26 7.43 -3.23
N ALA A 437 1.18 6.69 -3.49
CA ALA A 437 0.95 5.33 -2.97
C ALA A 437 1.65 4.23 -3.80
N GLY A 438 2.38 4.59 -4.87
CA GLY A 438 2.98 3.63 -5.78
C GLY A 438 1.96 2.83 -6.61
N LYS A 439 0.78 3.41 -6.86
CA LYS A 439 -0.29 2.85 -7.69
C LYS A 439 -0.46 3.69 -8.94
N LEU A 440 -0.93 3.07 -10.02
CA LEU A 440 -1.34 3.79 -11.22
C LEU A 440 -2.43 4.82 -10.91
N VAL A 441 -2.25 6.04 -11.39
CA VAL A 441 -3.27 7.10 -11.29
C VAL A 441 -4.35 6.80 -12.32
N ARG A 442 -5.57 6.52 -11.84
CA ARG A 442 -6.74 6.27 -12.69
C ARG A 442 -7.65 7.48 -12.67
N PRO A 443 -7.90 8.14 -13.82
CA PRO A 443 -8.95 9.15 -13.89
C PRO A 443 -10.29 8.51 -13.52
N SER A 444 -11.15 9.25 -12.85
CA SER A 444 -12.55 8.82 -12.64
C SER A 444 -13.21 8.60 -14.00
N ALA A 445 -13.92 7.48 -14.15
CA ALA A 445 -14.63 7.10 -15.37
C ALA A 445 -15.79 8.03 -15.68
#